data_2a7a8de348d60bf50d597be04fd52c03
#
_entry.id   2a7a8de348d60bf50d597be04fd52c03
#
_cell.length_a   1.000
_cell.length_b   1.000
_cell.length_c   1.000
_cell.angle_alpha   90.00
_cell.angle_beta   90.00
_cell.angle_gamma   90.00
#
_symmetry.space_group_name_H-M   'P 1'
#
loop_
_entity.id
_entity.type
_entity.pdbx_description
1 polymer ?
#
loop_
_entity_poly.entity_id
_entity_poly.type
_entity_poly.pdbx_seq_one_letter_code
_entity_poly.pdbx_strand_id
1 'polypeptide(L)'
;MFYRHNKFFHEKDNILQIRTFLPIYKKIVIFFSGHIVLFKENYSEKYMGRGKKMSKVLFLNIPSHGHINPTLGLVEGLVKQGDEVLYFTTEEFRKKVESMGATFISYGSKSDFFVPKNKKPGKSILDDLLNRIDEVLNRADIIEYILKQIQGMKFDYIIYGSMFPYGNVISQILNIPAISSFAVFAKPKVFMEKGNEEFIKNHKATDTYQKLYMKLETLYGIQMPPMLDLFFNKEELNIAYTSELFVSNIKEEYDDSFLFIGPPVYNRKEKIEFPFEKINGRKVIYISLGTVFNSIDTKLYETFFKAFSDYDGIVVMSAFKMDISKFHIPENFIVQNYVPQSEILKYVEGAITHGGMNSTSDLIYNNVPFVTIPIGADQRYIASRVSELGATICLNKDNISPQLLSDSMKRVITERKYREAVEKISISFKDAGGYKKALMEISKFKILHSIE
;
A
#
# COMPACT_ATOMS: atom_id res chain seq x y z
N MET A 1 -21.40 21.57 -6.45
CA MET A 1 -21.70 21.51 -7.88
C MET A 1 -21.76 22.93 -8.42
N PHE A 2 -20.63 23.52 -8.79
CA PHE A 2 -20.59 24.78 -9.47
C PHE A 2 -19.63 24.69 -10.67
N TYR A 3 -20.19 24.52 -11.85
CA TYR A 3 -19.49 24.67 -13.11
C TYR A 3 -19.32 26.14 -13.41
N ARG A 4 -18.10 26.65 -13.44
CA ARG A 4 -17.81 27.94 -14.09
C ARG A 4 -17.47 27.68 -15.56
N HIS A 5 -18.40 28.02 -16.44
CA HIS A 5 -18.16 28.13 -17.87
C HIS A 5 -17.59 29.52 -18.16
N ASN A 6 -16.32 29.57 -18.54
CA ASN A 6 -15.79 30.80 -19.18
C ASN A 6 -15.93 30.63 -20.70
N LYS A 7 -16.90 31.31 -21.29
CA LYS A 7 -17.03 31.48 -22.74
C LYS A 7 -16.20 32.69 -23.15
N PHE A 8 -15.21 32.49 -24.02
CA PHE A 8 -14.59 33.60 -24.77
C PHE A 8 -15.03 33.49 -26.22
N PHE A 9 -15.70 34.55 -26.73
CA PHE A 9 -16.03 34.71 -28.13
C PHE A 9 -14.94 35.56 -28.78
N HIS A 10 -14.29 35.04 -29.82
CA HIS A 10 -13.55 35.85 -30.77
C HIS A 10 -14.21 35.67 -32.15
N GLU A 11 -14.80 36.75 -32.62
CA GLU A 11 -15.41 36.81 -33.94
C GLU A 11 -14.33 37.14 -34.97
N LYS A 12 -13.66 36.14 -35.50
CA LYS A 12 -13.05 36.09 -36.85
C LYS A 12 -12.61 34.65 -37.07
N ASP A 13 -13.18 34.04 -38.12
CA ASP A 13 -12.88 32.68 -38.58
C ASP A 13 -13.64 31.54 -37.89
N ASN A 14 -14.97 31.45 -37.98
CA ASN A 14 -15.81 30.22 -37.79
C ASN A 14 -15.25 29.08 -36.88
N ILE A 15 -14.43 29.39 -35.88
CA ILE A 15 -13.83 28.45 -34.94
C ILE A 15 -14.33 28.77 -33.55
N LEU A 16 -15.16 27.87 -32.98
CA LEU A 16 -15.59 27.94 -31.58
C LEU A 16 -14.66 27.06 -30.72
N GLN A 17 -13.78 27.67 -29.91
CA GLN A 17 -13.00 26.95 -28.91
C GLN A 17 -13.76 26.84 -27.60
N ILE A 18 -14.15 25.66 -27.21
CA ILE A 18 -14.68 25.38 -25.86
C ILE A 18 -13.58 24.72 -25.04
N ARG A 19 -13.02 25.44 -24.07
CA ARG A 19 -12.12 24.85 -23.08
C ARG A 19 -12.94 24.41 -21.86
N THR A 20 -13.08 23.11 -21.68
CA THR A 20 -13.57 22.57 -20.42
C THR A 20 -12.35 22.18 -19.56
N PHE A 21 -12.19 22.85 -18.44
CA PHE A 21 -11.21 22.49 -17.42
C PHE A 21 -11.83 21.38 -16.56
N LEU A 22 -11.45 20.14 -16.81
CA LEU A 22 -11.49 19.09 -15.79
C LEU A 22 -10.11 19.09 -15.10
N PRO A 23 -10.02 18.92 -13.77
CA PRO A 23 -8.76 19.12 -13.04
C PRO A 23 -7.60 18.21 -13.49
N ILE A 24 -7.86 17.16 -14.25
CA ILE A 24 -6.87 16.14 -14.62
C ILE A 24 -6.72 15.90 -16.14
N TYR A 25 -7.66 16.40 -16.97
CA TYR A 25 -7.59 16.20 -18.43
C TYR A 25 -7.93 17.46 -19.20
N LYS A 26 -6.93 18.10 -19.84
CA LYS A 26 -7.19 19.11 -20.87
C LYS A 26 -7.57 18.39 -22.17
N LYS A 27 -8.86 18.30 -22.49
CA LYS A 27 -9.33 17.96 -23.83
C LYS A 27 -9.61 19.27 -24.58
N ILE A 28 -8.88 19.52 -25.67
CA ILE A 28 -9.22 20.59 -26.60
C ILE A 28 -10.22 20.02 -27.60
N VAL A 29 -11.44 20.54 -27.57
CA VAL A 29 -12.47 20.20 -28.54
C VAL A 29 -12.54 21.35 -29.54
N ILE A 30 -12.19 21.11 -30.79
CA ILE A 30 -12.31 22.10 -31.88
C ILE A 30 -13.48 21.66 -32.78
N PHE A 31 -14.45 22.54 -32.97
CA PHE A 31 -15.50 22.37 -33.95
C PHE A 31 -15.05 22.95 -35.29
N PHE A 32 -14.93 22.14 -36.30
CA PHE A 32 -14.63 22.57 -37.67
C PHE A 32 -15.67 21.98 -38.61
N SER A 33 -16.36 22.83 -39.34
CA SER A 33 -17.33 22.45 -40.41
C SER A 33 -18.36 21.39 -40.00
N GLY A 34 -18.91 21.45 -38.78
CA GLY A 34 -19.93 20.49 -38.31
C GLY A 34 -19.39 19.15 -37.79
N HIS A 35 -18.09 18.98 -37.72
CA HIS A 35 -17.45 17.78 -37.18
C HIS A 35 -16.72 18.02 -35.85
N ILE A 36 -16.81 17.08 -34.91
CA ILE A 36 -16.07 17.13 -33.65
C ILE A 36 -14.72 16.46 -33.86
N VAL A 37 -13.62 17.22 -33.79
CA VAL A 37 -12.27 16.68 -33.80
C VAL A 37 -11.70 16.72 -32.38
N LEU A 38 -11.46 15.53 -31.81
CA LEU A 38 -10.84 15.39 -30.50
C LEU A 38 -9.32 15.30 -30.64
N PHE A 39 -8.62 16.35 -30.24
CA PHE A 39 -7.16 16.29 -30.13
C PHE A 39 -6.78 15.77 -28.75
N LYS A 40 -6.14 14.58 -28.73
CA LYS A 40 -5.39 14.12 -27.59
C LYS A 40 -3.99 14.73 -27.68
N GLU A 41 -3.69 15.75 -26.87
CA GLU A 41 -2.31 16.20 -26.76
C GLU A 41 -1.46 15.06 -26.20
N ASN A 42 -0.53 14.52 -26.99
CA ASN A 42 0.50 13.61 -26.52
C ASN A 42 1.51 14.43 -25.70
N TYR A 43 1.23 14.59 -24.41
CA TYR A 43 2.14 15.26 -23.48
C TYR A 43 3.53 14.62 -23.39
N SER A 44 3.67 13.35 -23.80
CA SER A 44 4.94 12.61 -23.68
C SER A 44 6.06 13.14 -24.59
N GLU A 45 5.76 13.72 -25.75
CA GLU A 45 6.81 14.15 -26.69
C GLU A 45 7.26 15.62 -26.50
N LYS A 46 6.40 16.50 -26.02
CA LYS A 46 6.69 17.93 -25.88
C LYS A 46 7.59 18.27 -24.69
N TYR A 47 7.69 17.38 -23.70
CA TYR A 47 8.41 17.62 -22.45
C TYR A 47 9.66 16.74 -22.26
N MET A 48 9.93 15.77 -23.15
CA MET A 48 11.17 14.98 -23.10
C MET A 48 12.45 15.73 -23.50
N GLY A 49 12.36 16.95 -23.96
CA GLY A 49 13.49 17.73 -24.53
C GLY A 49 14.00 18.91 -23.68
N ARG A 50 13.37 19.24 -22.57
CA ARG A 50 13.92 20.26 -21.63
C ARG A 50 14.75 19.55 -20.58
N GLY A 51 15.97 20.03 -20.31
CA GLY A 51 16.85 19.48 -19.27
C GLY A 51 16.03 19.33 -17.97
N LYS A 52 15.81 18.08 -17.53
CA LYS A 52 15.00 17.76 -16.35
C LYS A 52 15.67 18.40 -15.14
N LYS A 53 14.96 19.32 -14.48
CA LYS A 53 15.39 19.85 -13.18
C LYS A 53 15.30 18.70 -12.17
N MET A 54 16.40 18.42 -11.48
CA MET A 54 16.42 17.46 -10.38
C MET A 54 15.56 17.99 -9.24
N SER A 55 14.55 17.22 -8.84
CA SER A 55 13.75 17.55 -7.67
C SER A 55 14.27 16.83 -6.43
N LYS A 56 14.17 17.47 -5.27
CA LYS A 56 14.53 16.87 -4.00
C LYS A 56 13.27 16.47 -3.23
N VAL A 57 13.14 15.18 -2.95
CA VAL A 57 11.95 14.55 -2.37
C VAL A 57 12.20 14.12 -0.94
N LEU A 58 11.35 14.56 -0.02
CA LEU A 58 11.30 14.00 1.32
C LEU A 58 10.33 12.82 1.34
N PHE A 59 10.78 11.62 1.71
CA PHE A 59 9.92 10.45 1.82
C PHE A 59 9.80 9.98 3.27
N LEU A 60 8.59 10.04 3.85
CA LEU A 60 8.30 9.61 5.22
C LEU A 60 7.43 8.36 5.20
N ASN A 61 7.86 7.28 5.86
CA ASN A 61 7.06 6.05 5.88
C ASN A 61 7.14 5.30 7.20
N ILE A 62 6.12 4.46 7.45
CA ILE A 62 6.10 3.54 8.58
C ILE A 62 7.12 2.42 8.35
N PRO A 63 8.03 2.12 9.30
CA PRO A 63 9.05 1.11 9.14
C PRO A 63 8.49 -0.30 9.35
N SER A 64 7.74 -0.77 8.37
CA SER A 64 7.27 -2.15 8.29
C SER A 64 7.31 -2.66 6.85
N HIS A 65 7.47 -3.95 6.66
CA HIS A 65 7.52 -4.57 5.33
C HIS A 65 6.29 -4.24 4.49
N GLY A 66 5.09 -4.16 5.13
CA GLY A 66 3.83 -3.84 4.46
C GLY A 66 3.81 -2.44 3.84
N HIS A 67 4.49 -1.49 4.45
CA HIS A 67 4.53 -0.08 4.01
C HIS A 67 5.76 0.26 3.18
N ILE A 68 6.93 -0.31 3.51
CA ILE A 68 8.19 -0.03 2.81
C ILE A 68 8.20 -0.70 1.43
N ASN A 69 7.93 -2.01 1.36
CA ASN A 69 8.05 -2.75 0.11
C ASN A 69 7.22 -2.16 -1.05
N PRO A 70 5.97 -1.71 -0.86
CA PRO A 70 5.19 -1.10 -1.94
C PRO A 70 5.81 0.17 -2.52
N THR A 71 6.60 0.91 -1.75
CA THR A 71 7.15 2.18 -2.20
C THR A 71 8.51 2.05 -2.92
N LEU A 72 9.20 0.92 -2.77
CA LEU A 72 10.58 0.79 -3.26
C LEU A 72 10.69 0.91 -4.79
N GLY A 73 9.74 0.33 -5.56
CA GLY A 73 9.72 0.48 -7.00
C GLY A 73 9.41 1.91 -7.46
N LEU A 74 8.60 2.65 -6.69
CA LEU A 74 8.35 4.07 -6.94
C LEU A 74 9.62 4.89 -6.69
N VAL A 75 10.30 4.64 -5.56
CA VAL A 75 11.58 5.29 -5.21
C VAL A 75 12.63 5.04 -6.29
N GLU A 76 12.82 3.78 -6.71
CA GLU A 76 13.74 3.44 -7.81
C GLU A 76 13.40 4.22 -9.09
N GLY A 77 12.11 4.34 -9.41
CA GLY A 77 11.64 5.08 -10.58
C GLY A 77 11.94 6.58 -10.49
N LEU A 78 11.72 7.21 -9.35
CA LEU A 78 12.02 8.63 -9.11
C LEU A 78 13.52 8.89 -9.24
N VAL A 79 14.37 8.07 -8.60
CA VAL A 79 15.83 8.18 -8.70
C VAL A 79 16.31 8.02 -10.14
N LYS A 80 15.77 7.04 -10.89
CA LYS A 80 16.08 6.85 -12.32
C LYS A 80 15.65 8.05 -13.19
N GLN A 81 14.64 8.79 -12.75
CA GLN A 81 14.24 10.04 -13.39
C GLN A 81 15.12 11.23 -13.04
N GLY A 82 16.04 11.09 -12.09
CA GLY A 82 16.98 12.10 -11.64
C GLY A 82 16.60 12.81 -10.35
N ASP A 83 15.53 12.37 -9.64
CA ASP A 83 15.16 12.95 -8.37
C ASP A 83 16.09 12.47 -7.24
N GLU A 84 16.43 13.37 -6.32
CA GLU A 84 17.12 13.06 -5.06
C GLU A 84 16.08 12.71 -4.00
N VAL A 85 16.02 11.43 -3.59
CA VAL A 85 15.05 10.96 -2.60
C VAL A 85 15.72 10.76 -1.24
N LEU A 86 15.29 11.53 -0.22
CA LEU A 86 15.65 11.29 1.18
C LEU A 86 14.54 10.48 1.85
N TYR A 87 14.86 9.25 2.27
CA TYR A 87 13.88 8.31 2.77
C TYR A 87 14.06 8.03 4.27
N PHE A 88 13.07 8.41 5.07
CA PHE A 88 13.04 8.12 6.50
C PHE A 88 12.49 6.73 6.80
N THR A 89 13.27 5.91 7.48
CA THR A 89 12.85 4.61 8.02
C THR A 89 13.79 4.17 9.15
N THR A 90 13.72 2.90 9.58
CA THR A 90 14.64 2.32 10.58
C THR A 90 15.81 1.59 9.92
N GLU A 91 16.87 1.31 10.70
CA GLU A 91 18.09 0.62 10.23
C GLU A 91 17.81 -0.72 9.55
N GLU A 92 16.75 -1.42 9.96
CA GLU A 92 16.32 -2.69 9.35
C GLU A 92 16.11 -2.56 7.84
N PHE A 93 15.63 -1.42 7.38
CA PHE A 93 15.29 -1.17 5.97
C PHE A 93 16.36 -0.40 5.20
N ARG A 94 17.44 0.05 5.84
CA ARG A 94 18.51 0.83 5.20
C ARG A 94 18.96 0.24 3.88
N LYS A 95 19.39 -1.02 3.89
CA LYS A 95 19.91 -1.68 2.69
C LYS A 95 18.89 -1.74 1.55
N LYS A 96 17.61 -1.94 1.87
CA LYS A 96 16.53 -1.97 0.85
C LYS A 96 16.36 -0.60 0.21
N VAL A 97 16.31 0.47 1.00
CA VAL A 97 16.12 1.84 0.52
C VAL A 97 17.33 2.31 -0.29
N GLU A 98 18.54 2.11 0.22
CA GLU A 98 19.78 2.49 -0.48
C GLU A 98 19.99 1.69 -1.78
N SER A 99 19.53 0.43 -1.85
CA SER A 99 19.60 -0.36 -3.09
C SER A 99 18.69 0.18 -4.21
N MET A 100 17.70 1.03 -3.88
CA MET A 100 16.86 1.74 -4.85
C MET A 100 17.45 3.10 -5.24
N GLY A 101 18.59 3.49 -4.66
CA GLY A 101 19.31 4.74 -4.95
C GLY A 101 18.88 5.92 -4.10
N ALA A 102 18.01 5.72 -3.09
CA ALA A 102 17.64 6.78 -2.16
C ALA A 102 18.66 6.96 -1.02
N THR A 103 18.72 8.16 -0.47
CA THR A 103 19.48 8.46 0.74
C THR A 103 18.65 8.06 1.97
N PHE A 104 19.17 7.14 2.76
CA PHE A 104 18.54 6.71 4.00
C PHE A 104 18.75 7.71 5.12
N ILE A 105 17.68 8.00 5.88
CA ILE A 105 17.74 8.72 7.15
C ILE A 105 17.01 7.90 8.22
N SER A 106 17.67 7.73 9.39
CA SER A 106 17.08 6.93 10.47
C SER A 106 16.11 7.74 11.32
N TYR A 107 14.99 7.12 11.73
CA TYR A 107 14.18 7.65 12.83
C TYR A 107 14.91 7.61 14.18
N GLY A 108 16.05 6.94 14.29
CA GLY A 108 16.92 6.90 15.46
C GLY A 108 16.17 6.54 16.74
N SER A 109 16.29 7.39 17.77
CA SER A 109 15.61 7.21 19.06
C SER A 109 14.08 7.29 19.00
N LYS A 110 13.50 7.73 17.86
CA LYS A 110 12.06 7.81 17.64
C LYS A 110 11.47 6.58 16.93
N SER A 111 12.28 5.57 16.61
CA SER A 111 11.80 4.34 15.97
C SER A 111 10.74 3.59 16.78
N ASP A 112 10.74 3.72 18.11
CA ASP A 112 9.71 3.18 18.99
C ASP A 112 8.33 3.82 18.79
N PHE A 113 8.24 5.00 18.15
CA PHE A 113 6.99 5.67 17.79
C PHE A 113 6.04 4.74 17.01
N PHE A 114 6.59 3.89 16.16
CA PHE A 114 5.83 3.00 15.31
C PHE A 114 5.38 1.71 16.01
N VAL A 115 5.89 1.43 17.21
CA VAL A 115 5.55 0.23 17.98
C VAL A 115 4.41 0.54 18.94
N PRO A 116 3.24 -0.14 18.84
CA PRO A 116 2.18 0.01 19.80
C PRO A 116 2.63 -0.37 21.21
N LYS A 117 2.48 0.55 22.18
CA LYS A 117 2.80 0.29 23.60
C LYS A 117 1.67 -0.46 24.30
N ASN A 118 0.43 -0.13 23.94
CA ASN A 118 -0.74 -0.78 24.52
C ASN A 118 -1.12 -2.02 23.74
N LYS A 119 -0.93 -3.20 24.35
CA LYS A 119 -1.24 -4.50 23.74
C LYS A 119 -2.62 -5.04 24.14
N LYS A 120 -3.35 -4.33 24.99
CA LYS A 120 -4.70 -4.75 25.38
C LYS A 120 -5.67 -4.39 24.26
N PRO A 121 -6.47 -5.35 23.78
CA PRO A 121 -7.49 -5.04 22.78
C PRO A 121 -8.51 -4.06 23.36
N GLY A 122 -8.94 -3.12 22.53
CA GLY A 122 -10.04 -2.23 22.82
C GLY A 122 -11.39 -2.96 22.85
N LYS A 123 -12.43 -2.24 23.24
CA LYS A 123 -13.80 -2.77 23.27
C LYS A 123 -14.41 -2.94 21.87
N SER A 124 -13.84 -2.25 20.89
CA SER A 124 -14.27 -2.29 19.48
C SER A 124 -13.09 -1.89 18.56
N ILE A 125 -13.25 -2.06 17.25
CA ILE A 125 -12.27 -1.61 16.24
C ILE A 125 -12.09 -0.09 16.33
N LEU A 126 -13.15 0.67 16.57
CA LEU A 126 -13.07 2.13 16.75
C LEU A 126 -12.30 2.49 18.02
N ASP A 127 -12.52 1.77 19.12
CA ASP A 127 -11.79 1.99 20.38
C ASP A 127 -10.28 1.69 20.20
N ASP A 128 -9.94 0.62 19.47
CA ASP A 128 -8.54 0.32 19.12
C ASP A 128 -7.90 1.44 18.30
N LEU A 129 -8.63 1.97 17.31
CA LEU A 129 -8.16 3.09 16.50
C LEU A 129 -7.94 4.34 17.34
N LEU A 130 -8.91 4.72 18.17
CA LEU A 130 -8.83 5.91 19.04
C LEU A 130 -7.70 5.78 20.08
N ASN A 131 -7.50 4.60 20.66
CA ASN A 131 -6.38 4.34 21.55
C ASN A 131 -5.04 4.48 20.83
N ARG A 132 -4.96 4.02 19.59
CA ARG A 132 -3.75 4.18 18.76
C ARG A 132 -3.51 5.64 18.37
N ILE A 133 -4.58 6.38 18.06
CA ILE A 133 -4.53 7.83 17.81
C ILE A 133 -3.99 8.55 19.05
N ASP A 134 -4.58 8.31 20.24
CA ASP A 134 -4.11 8.90 21.49
C ASP A 134 -2.61 8.64 21.74
N GLU A 135 -2.18 7.40 21.48
CA GLU A 135 -0.78 7.01 21.65
C GLU A 135 0.17 7.80 20.74
N VAL A 136 -0.17 7.99 19.46
CA VAL A 136 0.69 8.74 18.53
C VAL A 136 0.64 10.23 18.81
N LEU A 137 -0.51 10.78 19.22
CA LEU A 137 -0.65 12.19 19.58
C LEU A 137 0.24 12.57 20.78
N ASN A 138 0.34 11.71 21.80
CA ASN A 138 1.22 11.88 22.95
C ASN A 138 2.72 11.75 22.60
N ARG A 139 3.06 11.41 21.36
CA ARG A 139 4.44 11.21 20.87
C ARG A 139 4.75 12.10 19.67
N ALA A 140 4.09 13.26 19.57
CA ALA A 140 4.24 14.21 18.47
C ALA A 140 5.63 14.88 18.39
N ASP A 141 6.50 14.64 19.35
CA ASP A 141 7.90 15.06 19.34
C ASP A 141 8.73 14.45 18.18
N ILE A 142 8.20 13.46 17.49
CA ILE A 142 8.74 12.96 16.21
C ILE A 142 8.75 14.05 15.13
N ILE A 143 7.82 15.01 15.15
CA ILE A 143 7.79 16.15 14.23
C ILE A 143 9.07 16.96 14.38
N GLU A 144 9.36 17.41 15.60
CA GLU A 144 10.56 18.21 15.91
C GLU A 144 11.85 17.43 15.59
N TYR A 145 11.84 16.11 15.85
CA TYR A 145 12.97 15.25 15.52
C TYR A 145 13.24 15.24 14.00
N ILE A 146 12.20 15.01 13.17
CA ILE A 146 12.34 15.00 11.71
C ILE A 146 12.83 16.36 11.21
N LEU A 147 12.20 17.46 11.64
CA LEU A 147 12.58 18.82 11.25
C LEU A 147 14.04 19.12 11.58
N LYS A 148 14.53 18.66 12.74
CA LYS A 148 15.94 18.79 13.13
C LYS A 148 16.88 18.00 12.21
N GLN A 149 16.51 16.77 11.80
CA GLN A 149 17.34 15.96 10.92
C GLN A 149 17.49 16.57 9.51
N ILE A 150 16.49 17.31 9.05
CA ILE A 150 16.49 17.95 7.73
C ILE A 150 16.79 19.46 7.78
N GLN A 151 17.26 19.96 8.91
CA GLN A 151 17.55 21.38 9.08
C GLN A 151 18.56 21.88 8.03
N GLY A 152 18.22 22.99 7.37
CA GLY A 152 19.03 23.56 6.28
C GLY A 152 18.88 22.88 4.91
N MET A 153 18.13 21.78 4.82
CA MET A 153 17.79 21.16 3.55
C MET A 153 16.53 21.79 2.97
N LYS A 154 16.46 21.86 1.64
CA LYS A 154 15.26 22.31 0.92
C LYS A 154 14.70 21.12 0.13
N PHE A 155 13.39 20.95 0.15
CA PHE A 155 12.67 19.93 -0.59
C PHE A 155 11.67 20.60 -1.52
N ASP A 156 11.45 19.97 -2.68
CA ASP A 156 10.48 20.48 -3.66
C ASP A 156 9.08 19.92 -3.38
N TYR A 157 9.00 18.70 -2.87
CA TYR A 157 7.74 18.05 -2.44
C TYR A 157 8.01 16.90 -1.45
N ILE A 158 6.94 16.44 -0.81
CA ILE A 158 6.98 15.32 0.12
C ILE A 158 6.09 14.18 -0.39
N ILE A 159 6.56 12.94 -0.23
CA ILE A 159 5.72 11.74 -0.32
C ILE A 159 5.69 11.09 1.06
N TYR A 160 4.51 10.71 1.53
CA TYR A 160 4.45 10.01 2.79
C TYR A 160 3.40 8.89 2.79
N GLY A 161 3.63 7.84 3.59
CA GLY A 161 2.64 6.77 3.78
C GLY A 161 1.38 7.33 4.42
N SER A 162 0.20 7.03 3.87
CA SER A 162 -1.10 7.54 4.36
C SER A 162 -1.33 7.30 5.86
N MET A 163 -0.75 6.24 6.40
CA MET A 163 -0.80 5.92 7.83
C MET A 163 0.29 6.61 8.67
N PHE A 164 1.18 7.42 8.07
CA PHE A 164 2.12 8.25 8.83
C PHE A 164 1.39 9.51 9.31
N PRO A 165 1.08 9.65 10.61
CA PRO A 165 0.07 10.61 11.09
C PRO A 165 0.45 12.08 10.92
N TYR A 166 1.74 12.37 10.71
CA TYR A 166 2.25 13.75 10.64
C TYR A 166 2.80 14.13 9.27
N GLY A 167 2.53 13.36 8.21
CA GLY A 167 2.98 13.68 6.86
C GLY A 167 2.42 15.00 6.37
N ASN A 168 1.11 15.19 6.49
CA ASN A 168 0.42 16.43 6.15
C ASN A 168 0.91 17.62 7.00
N VAL A 169 1.07 17.43 8.31
CA VAL A 169 1.61 18.46 9.23
C VAL A 169 3.00 18.94 8.80
N ILE A 170 3.90 18.00 8.50
CA ILE A 170 5.27 18.32 8.08
C ILE A 170 5.28 19.02 6.72
N SER A 171 4.41 18.62 5.77
CA SER A 171 4.30 19.31 4.47
C SER A 171 3.89 20.77 4.62
N GLN A 172 2.93 21.05 5.51
CA GLN A 172 2.50 22.42 5.81
C GLN A 172 3.61 23.25 6.48
N ILE A 173 4.32 22.68 7.47
CA ILE A 173 5.45 23.37 8.14
C ILE A 173 6.55 23.70 7.14
N LEU A 174 6.85 22.80 6.19
CA LEU A 174 7.87 23.03 5.16
C LEU A 174 7.34 23.88 3.99
N ASN A 175 6.03 24.12 3.94
CA ASN A 175 5.34 24.82 2.84
C ASN A 175 5.66 24.23 1.47
N ILE A 176 5.55 22.90 1.36
CA ILE A 176 5.78 22.12 0.13
C ILE A 176 4.58 21.24 -0.20
N PRO A 177 4.27 20.97 -1.47
CA PRO A 177 3.17 20.12 -1.85
C PRO A 177 3.43 18.66 -1.46
N ALA A 178 2.34 17.91 -1.24
CA ALA A 178 2.39 16.56 -0.70
C ALA A 178 1.67 15.53 -1.58
N ILE A 179 2.19 14.31 -1.58
CA ILE A 179 1.61 13.12 -2.20
C ILE A 179 1.43 12.06 -1.12
N SER A 180 0.24 11.45 -1.06
CA SER A 180 0.00 10.36 -0.11
C SER A 180 0.16 8.99 -0.76
N SER A 181 0.83 8.08 -0.07
CA SER A 181 1.14 6.72 -0.51
C SER A 181 0.31 5.71 0.27
N PHE A 182 -0.70 5.11 -0.38
CA PHE A 182 -1.67 4.19 0.20
C PHE A 182 -1.25 2.73 0.01
N ALA A 183 -0.49 2.21 0.96
CA ALA A 183 -0.17 0.78 1.05
C ALA A 183 -1.29 -0.04 1.74
N VAL A 184 -2.38 0.61 2.11
CA VAL A 184 -3.60 0.08 2.74
C VAL A 184 -4.82 0.60 2.01
N PHE A 185 -6.02 0.14 2.39
CA PHE A 185 -7.27 0.69 1.87
C PHE A 185 -7.56 2.09 2.45
N ALA A 186 -8.43 2.84 1.76
CA ALA A 186 -8.96 4.08 2.30
C ALA A 186 -9.75 3.84 3.60
N LYS A 187 -10.02 4.93 4.33
CA LYS A 187 -10.71 4.87 5.63
C LYS A 187 -12.06 4.13 5.53
N PRO A 188 -12.24 3.04 6.30
CA PRO A 188 -13.50 2.31 6.30
C PRO A 188 -14.67 3.16 6.81
N LYS A 189 -15.82 3.11 6.14
CA LYS A 189 -17.04 3.82 6.53
C LYS A 189 -17.53 3.48 7.93
N VAL A 190 -17.26 2.28 8.43
CA VAL A 190 -17.65 1.85 9.77
C VAL A 190 -17.23 2.84 10.88
N PHE A 191 -16.16 3.60 10.67
CA PHE A 191 -15.74 4.65 11.60
C PHE A 191 -16.62 5.89 11.57
N MET A 192 -17.44 6.05 10.53
CA MET A 192 -18.33 7.20 10.31
C MET A 192 -19.80 6.83 10.57
N GLU A 193 -20.08 5.65 11.12
CA GLU A 193 -21.45 5.24 11.43
C GLU A 193 -22.11 6.15 12.47
N LYS A 194 -23.40 6.45 12.24
CA LYS A 194 -24.22 7.20 13.19
C LYS A 194 -24.24 6.50 14.55
N GLY A 195 -24.00 7.26 15.60
CA GLY A 195 -23.92 6.75 16.97
C GLY A 195 -22.50 6.65 17.54
N ASN A 196 -21.47 6.76 16.71
CA ASN A 196 -20.08 6.80 17.18
C ASN A 196 -19.65 8.20 17.66
N GLU A 197 -20.40 9.25 17.33
CA GLU A 197 -20.04 10.65 17.59
C GLU A 197 -19.84 10.95 19.08
N GLU A 198 -20.77 10.48 19.93
CA GLU A 198 -20.66 10.67 21.38
C GLU A 198 -19.49 9.87 21.98
N PHE A 199 -19.28 8.64 21.49
CA PHE A 199 -18.13 7.82 21.90
C PHE A 199 -16.81 8.49 21.55
N ILE A 200 -16.66 8.98 20.31
CA ILE A 200 -15.47 9.70 19.85
C ILE A 200 -15.26 10.96 20.69
N LYS A 201 -16.32 11.76 20.87
CA LYS A 201 -16.25 13.01 21.64
C LYS A 201 -15.78 12.81 23.07
N ASN A 202 -16.22 11.73 23.73
CA ASN A 202 -15.89 11.43 25.13
C ASN A 202 -14.59 10.61 25.28
N HIS A 203 -13.96 10.21 24.18
CA HIS A 203 -12.70 9.47 24.24
C HIS A 203 -11.52 10.41 24.54
N LYS A 204 -10.58 9.96 25.38
CA LYS A 204 -9.39 10.74 25.77
C LYS A 204 -8.54 11.26 24.59
N ALA A 205 -8.54 10.54 23.45
CA ALA A 205 -7.85 10.94 22.23
C ALA A 205 -8.35 12.31 21.72
N THR A 206 -9.61 12.65 21.94
CA THR A 206 -10.18 13.93 21.50
C THR A 206 -9.55 15.11 22.25
N ASP A 207 -9.39 15.01 23.56
CA ASP A 207 -8.72 16.04 24.36
C ASP A 207 -7.24 16.17 23.98
N THR A 208 -6.56 15.03 23.80
CA THR A 208 -5.17 14.99 23.36
C THR A 208 -5.00 15.65 22.00
N TYR A 209 -5.90 15.35 21.04
CA TYR A 209 -5.93 15.93 19.71
C TYR A 209 -6.10 17.46 19.77
N GLN A 210 -7.07 17.96 20.53
CA GLN A 210 -7.34 19.39 20.65
C GLN A 210 -6.13 20.15 21.24
N LYS A 211 -5.48 19.60 22.25
CA LYS A 211 -4.26 20.20 22.84
C LYS A 211 -3.11 20.28 21.83
N LEU A 212 -2.89 19.20 21.09
CA LEU A 212 -1.84 19.18 20.07
C LEU A 212 -2.16 20.11 18.90
N TYR A 213 -3.42 20.13 18.43
CA TYR A 213 -3.91 21.03 17.39
C TYR A 213 -3.59 22.48 17.74
N MET A 214 -4.02 22.95 18.91
CA MET A 214 -3.76 24.34 19.38
C MET A 214 -2.27 24.65 19.49
N LYS A 215 -1.46 23.67 19.97
CA LYS A 215 0.00 23.82 20.05
C LYS A 215 0.61 24.03 18.66
N LEU A 216 0.27 23.19 17.68
CA LEU A 216 0.84 23.25 16.34
C LEU A 216 0.35 24.46 15.54
N GLU A 217 -0.92 24.84 15.70
CA GLU A 217 -1.47 26.07 15.13
C GLU A 217 -0.72 27.30 15.66
N THR A 218 -0.51 27.37 16.97
CA THR A 218 0.22 28.48 17.62
C THR A 218 1.69 28.56 17.18
N LEU A 219 2.38 27.40 17.08
CA LEU A 219 3.80 27.38 16.76
C LEU A 219 4.11 27.58 15.28
N TYR A 220 3.27 27.05 14.41
CA TYR A 220 3.56 26.95 12.97
C TYR A 220 2.49 27.54 12.06
N GLY A 221 1.33 27.95 12.59
CA GLY A 221 0.21 28.47 11.79
C GLY A 221 -0.45 27.44 10.89
N ILE A 222 -0.35 26.15 11.22
CA ILE A 222 -0.85 25.02 10.41
C ILE A 222 -2.14 24.44 10.97
N GLN A 223 -2.83 23.67 10.14
CA GLN A 223 -4.03 22.94 10.51
C GLN A 223 -3.77 21.43 10.49
N MET A 224 -4.13 20.72 11.57
CA MET A 224 -4.07 19.26 11.56
C MET A 224 -5.25 18.68 10.75
N PRO A 225 -5.04 17.56 10.05
CA PRO A 225 -6.15 16.82 9.45
C PRO A 225 -7.13 16.33 10.53
N PRO A 226 -8.40 16.06 10.20
CA PRO A 226 -9.37 15.51 11.15
C PRO A 226 -8.80 14.30 11.90
N MET A 227 -9.12 14.17 13.19
CA MET A 227 -8.50 13.17 14.08
C MET A 227 -8.57 11.73 13.52
N LEU A 228 -9.71 11.33 12.95
CA LEU A 228 -9.88 10.00 12.36
C LEU A 228 -9.14 9.81 11.03
N ASP A 229 -8.65 10.89 10.44
CA ASP A 229 -7.91 10.84 9.17
C ASP A 229 -6.40 10.73 9.38
N LEU A 230 -5.91 10.81 10.63
CA LEU A 230 -4.48 10.73 10.96
C LEU A 230 -3.78 9.44 10.46
N PHE A 231 -4.53 8.36 10.22
CA PHE A 231 -4.02 7.12 9.63
C PHE A 231 -4.55 6.84 8.23
N PHE A 232 -5.24 7.83 7.63
CA PHE A 232 -5.80 7.75 6.29
C PHE A 232 -5.63 9.08 5.56
N ASN A 233 -4.47 9.70 5.76
CA ASN A 233 -4.18 11.03 5.23
C ASN A 233 -4.33 11.05 3.70
N LYS A 234 -5.22 11.91 3.22
CA LYS A 234 -5.44 12.19 1.79
C LYS A 234 -4.77 13.49 1.39
N GLU A 235 -4.24 13.48 0.18
CA GLU A 235 -3.66 14.64 -0.48
C GLU A 235 -4.30 14.86 -1.88
N GLU A 236 -3.82 15.84 -2.61
CA GLU A 236 -4.24 16.09 -3.99
C GLU A 236 -3.98 14.89 -4.91
N LEU A 237 -2.88 14.15 -4.66
CA LEU A 237 -2.54 12.91 -5.35
C LEU A 237 -2.32 11.78 -4.33
N ASN A 238 -3.14 10.73 -4.43
CA ASN A 238 -3.07 9.55 -3.58
C ASN A 238 -2.73 8.31 -4.40
N ILE A 239 -1.56 7.72 -4.19
CA ILE A 239 -1.10 6.55 -4.94
C ILE A 239 -1.50 5.28 -4.21
N ALA A 240 -2.42 4.49 -4.79
CA ALA A 240 -2.90 3.22 -4.23
C ALA A 240 -2.29 2.03 -4.98
N TYR A 241 -1.60 1.16 -4.23
CA TYR A 241 -0.92 -0.03 -4.78
C TYR A 241 -1.87 -1.22 -4.96
N THR A 242 -2.97 -0.98 -5.64
CA THR A 242 -4.02 -1.96 -5.95
C THR A 242 -4.79 -1.51 -7.19
N SER A 243 -5.86 -2.23 -7.57
CA SER A 243 -6.77 -1.84 -8.66
C SER A 243 -8.14 -1.46 -8.13
N GLU A 244 -8.89 -0.70 -8.94
CA GLU A 244 -10.29 -0.33 -8.65
C GLU A 244 -11.19 -1.58 -8.44
N LEU A 245 -10.97 -2.65 -9.21
CA LEU A 245 -11.72 -3.89 -9.05
C LEU A 245 -11.48 -4.53 -7.68
N PHE A 246 -10.28 -4.39 -7.11
CA PHE A 246 -9.91 -5.05 -5.87
C PHE A 246 -10.47 -4.34 -4.64
N VAL A 247 -10.66 -3.02 -4.67
CA VAL A 247 -11.25 -2.27 -3.55
C VAL A 247 -12.76 -2.44 -3.52
N SER A 248 -13.35 -2.36 -2.32
CA SER A 248 -14.80 -2.26 -2.14
C SER A 248 -15.22 -0.78 -2.09
N ASN A 249 -16.51 -0.52 -2.34
CA ASN A 249 -17.10 0.82 -2.16
C ASN A 249 -16.34 1.97 -2.86
N ILE A 250 -15.80 1.69 -4.05
CA ILE A 250 -14.93 2.62 -4.79
C ILE A 250 -15.52 4.02 -4.94
N LYS A 251 -16.83 4.13 -5.16
CA LYS A 251 -17.51 5.43 -5.35
C LYS A 251 -17.68 6.24 -4.07
N GLU A 252 -17.52 5.60 -2.93
CA GLU A 252 -17.85 6.17 -1.63
C GLU A 252 -16.60 6.50 -0.81
N GLU A 253 -15.53 5.73 -0.99
CA GLU A 253 -14.28 5.84 -0.22
C GLU A 253 -13.15 6.47 -1.04
N TYR A 254 -13.24 6.40 -2.37
CA TYR A 254 -12.21 6.84 -3.30
C TYR A 254 -12.78 7.86 -4.28
N ASP A 255 -12.20 9.05 -4.32
CA ASP A 255 -12.52 10.10 -5.29
C ASP A 255 -11.44 10.21 -6.38
N ASP A 256 -11.57 11.22 -7.24
CA ASP A 256 -10.67 11.44 -8.39
C ASP A 256 -9.22 11.74 -8.00
N SER A 257 -8.91 11.97 -6.71
CA SER A 257 -7.55 12.15 -6.21
C SER A 257 -6.79 10.84 -6.07
N PHE A 258 -7.48 9.69 -6.15
CA PHE A 258 -6.85 8.38 -6.04
C PHE A 258 -6.38 7.85 -7.39
N LEU A 259 -5.11 7.49 -7.44
CA LEU A 259 -4.46 6.85 -8.56
C LEU A 259 -4.20 5.37 -8.25
N PHE A 260 -5.01 4.49 -8.81
CA PHE A 260 -4.79 3.04 -8.73
C PHE A 260 -3.73 2.62 -9.72
N ILE A 261 -2.64 2.01 -9.22
CA ILE A 261 -1.49 1.61 -10.04
C ILE A 261 -1.26 0.10 -10.10
N GLY A 262 -2.12 -0.70 -9.43
CA GLY A 262 -1.88 -2.12 -9.29
C GLY A 262 -0.86 -2.45 -8.18
N PRO A 263 -0.60 -3.75 -7.95
CA PRO A 263 0.29 -4.19 -6.88
C PRO A 263 1.75 -3.77 -7.11
N PRO A 264 2.55 -3.74 -6.03
CA PRO A 264 3.93 -3.29 -6.06
C PRO A 264 4.87 -4.35 -6.68
N VAL A 265 4.79 -4.52 -8.01
CA VAL A 265 5.65 -5.46 -8.75
C VAL A 265 6.91 -4.73 -9.22
N TYR A 266 8.04 -5.12 -8.65
CA TYR A 266 9.36 -4.63 -9.02
C TYR A 266 10.42 -5.72 -8.78
N ASN A 267 11.60 -5.57 -9.36
CA ASN A 267 12.70 -6.49 -9.10
C ASN A 267 13.23 -6.28 -7.68
N ARG A 268 12.85 -7.16 -6.77
CA ARG A 268 13.20 -7.07 -5.34
C ARG A 268 14.70 -7.28 -5.07
N LYS A 269 15.48 -7.81 -6.05
CA LYS A 269 16.92 -8.08 -5.95
C LYS A 269 17.27 -8.88 -4.67
N GLU A 270 16.36 -9.74 -4.24
CA GLU A 270 16.57 -10.56 -3.04
C GLU A 270 17.61 -11.63 -3.32
N LYS A 271 18.71 -11.59 -2.57
CA LYS A 271 19.75 -12.62 -2.61
C LYS A 271 19.50 -13.63 -1.50
N ILE A 272 18.53 -14.52 -1.70
CA ILE A 272 18.16 -15.55 -0.76
C ILE A 272 18.52 -16.90 -1.39
N GLU A 273 19.34 -17.67 -0.70
CA GLU A 273 19.66 -19.05 -1.12
C GLU A 273 18.42 -19.93 -0.95
N PHE A 274 18.02 -20.57 -2.03
CA PHE A 274 16.90 -21.50 -2.03
C PHE A 274 17.19 -22.66 -3.01
N PRO A 275 16.88 -23.91 -2.65
CA PRO A 275 17.14 -25.09 -3.46
C PRO A 275 16.10 -25.24 -4.58
N PHE A 276 16.16 -24.39 -5.61
CA PHE A 276 15.23 -24.40 -6.74
C PHE A 276 15.20 -25.71 -7.51
N GLU A 277 16.31 -26.46 -7.52
CA GLU A 277 16.43 -27.77 -8.14
C GLU A 277 15.44 -28.79 -7.54
N LYS A 278 15.07 -28.62 -6.26
CA LYS A 278 14.11 -29.51 -5.58
C LYS A 278 12.65 -29.26 -5.98
N ILE A 279 12.34 -28.08 -6.50
CA ILE A 279 10.97 -27.71 -6.88
C ILE A 279 10.75 -27.67 -8.41
N ASN A 280 11.82 -27.64 -9.18
CA ASN A 280 11.73 -27.57 -10.63
C ASN A 280 11.08 -28.82 -11.22
N GLY A 281 10.01 -28.64 -12.00
CA GLY A 281 9.23 -29.74 -12.59
C GLY A 281 8.37 -30.53 -11.60
N ARG A 282 8.22 -30.07 -10.36
CA ARG A 282 7.37 -30.68 -9.34
C ARG A 282 6.09 -29.86 -9.12
N LYS A 283 5.06 -30.49 -8.58
CA LYS A 283 3.91 -29.78 -8.00
C LYS A 283 4.36 -29.08 -6.74
N VAL A 284 3.99 -27.81 -6.57
CA VAL A 284 4.44 -27.01 -5.41
C VAL A 284 3.27 -26.33 -4.73
N ILE A 285 3.11 -26.54 -3.43
CA ILE A 285 2.26 -25.72 -2.56
C ILE A 285 3.16 -24.76 -1.78
N TYR A 286 2.74 -23.47 -1.73
CA TYR A 286 3.43 -22.45 -0.95
C TYR A 286 2.63 -22.05 0.29
N ILE A 287 3.27 -22.02 1.46
CA ILE A 287 2.64 -21.64 2.73
C ILE A 287 3.41 -20.48 3.36
N SER A 288 2.72 -19.36 3.63
CA SER A 288 3.31 -18.22 4.34
C SER A 288 2.26 -17.48 5.17
N LEU A 289 2.52 -17.34 6.44
CA LEU A 289 1.68 -16.59 7.38
C LEU A 289 2.22 -15.18 7.65
N GLY A 290 3.15 -14.70 6.80
CA GLY A 290 3.70 -13.34 6.86
C GLY A 290 4.79 -13.16 7.91
N THR A 291 5.12 -11.89 8.19
CA THR A 291 6.27 -11.49 9.03
C THR A 291 5.88 -10.63 10.23
N VAL A 292 4.60 -10.31 10.40
CA VAL A 292 4.14 -9.32 11.40
C VAL A 292 3.82 -9.95 12.76
N PHE A 293 3.29 -11.18 12.76
CA PHE A 293 2.87 -11.84 14.00
C PHE A 293 3.94 -12.84 14.47
N ASN A 294 4.65 -12.48 15.54
CA ASN A 294 5.70 -13.29 16.15
C ASN A 294 5.17 -14.44 17.05
N SER A 295 3.85 -14.55 17.24
CA SER A 295 3.20 -15.53 18.13
C SER A 295 2.17 -16.38 17.39
N ILE A 296 2.55 -16.92 16.23
CA ILE A 296 1.72 -17.91 15.55
C ILE A 296 1.74 -19.20 16.38
N ASP A 297 0.55 -19.74 16.65
CA ASP A 297 0.39 -20.96 17.43
C ASP A 297 1.15 -22.12 16.75
N THR A 298 2.03 -22.77 17.49
CA THR A 298 2.79 -23.96 17.03
C THR A 298 1.86 -25.05 16.51
N LYS A 299 0.65 -25.19 17.07
CA LYS A 299 -0.37 -26.13 16.59
C LYS A 299 -0.77 -25.90 15.13
N LEU A 300 -0.77 -24.66 14.66
CA LEU A 300 -1.10 -24.37 13.27
C LEU A 300 -0.03 -24.93 12.32
N TYR A 301 1.25 -24.83 12.69
CA TYR A 301 2.34 -25.42 11.90
C TYR A 301 2.27 -26.94 11.87
N GLU A 302 2.02 -27.57 13.03
CA GLU A 302 1.80 -29.04 13.09
C GLU A 302 0.61 -29.46 12.21
N THR A 303 -0.44 -28.63 12.16
CA THR A 303 -1.60 -28.89 11.32
C THR A 303 -1.25 -28.84 9.83
N PHE A 304 -0.37 -27.91 9.40
CA PHE A 304 0.13 -27.87 8.03
C PHE A 304 0.97 -29.13 7.70
N PHE A 305 1.87 -29.53 8.58
CA PHE A 305 2.67 -30.74 8.36
C PHE A 305 1.78 -31.99 8.20
N LYS A 306 0.78 -32.14 9.08
CA LYS A 306 -0.19 -33.26 8.99
C LYS A 306 -1.09 -33.19 7.76
N ALA A 307 -1.47 -31.97 7.32
CA ALA A 307 -2.36 -31.81 6.18
C ALA A 307 -1.72 -32.18 4.84
N PHE A 308 -0.40 -32.02 4.73
CA PHE A 308 0.31 -32.15 3.47
C PHE A 308 1.49 -33.15 3.51
N SER A 309 1.61 -33.99 4.55
CA SER A 309 2.63 -35.05 4.61
C SER A 309 2.58 -36.01 3.43
N ASP A 310 1.37 -36.32 2.97
CA ASP A 310 1.12 -37.27 1.88
C ASP A 310 0.89 -36.57 0.52
N TYR A 311 1.18 -35.27 0.44
CA TYR A 311 1.02 -34.53 -0.82
C TYR A 311 2.05 -35.01 -1.85
N ASP A 312 1.57 -35.35 -3.07
CA ASP A 312 2.40 -35.78 -4.21
C ASP A 312 3.09 -34.55 -4.88
N GLY A 313 3.99 -33.93 -4.15
CA GLY A 313 4.71 -32.72 -4.59
C GLY A 313 5.61 -32.19 -3.49
N ILE A 314 5.99 -30.93 -3.58
CA ILE A 314 6.82 -30.23 -2.58
C ILE A 314 5.99 -29.14 -1.90
N VAL A 315 6.10 -29.03 -0.60
CA VAL A 315 5.53 -27.93 0.17
C VAL A 315 6.65 -26.98 0.59
N VAL A 316 6.63 -25.78 0.07
CA VAL A 316 7.56 -24.71 0.47
C VAL A 316 6.90 -23.87 1.55
N MET A 317 7.50 -23.77 2.72
CA MET A 317 6.96 -23.02 3.85
C MET A 317 7.93 -21.95 4.32
N SER A 318 7.42 -20.70 4.39
CA SER A 318 8.11 -19.60 5.08
C SER A 318 7.66 -19.55 6.54
N ALA A 319 8.58 -19.88 7.47
CA ALA A 319 8.34 -19.98 8.91
C ALA A 319 9.09 -18.87 9.67
N PHE A 320 8.74 -17.60 9.39
CA PHE A 320 9.44 -16.40 9.88
C PHE A 320 9.55 -16.39 11.42
N LYS A 321 10.80 -16.34 11.92
CA LYS A 321 11.16 -16.34 13.36
C LYS A 321 10.62 -17.57 14.16
N MET A 322 10.26 -18.64 13.47
CA MET A 322 9.85 -19.89 14.12
C MET A 322 11.07 -20.77 14.39
N ASP A 323 11.10 -21.34 15.58
CA ASP A 323 12.08 -22.40 15.92
C ASP A 323 11.62 -23.73 15.32
N ILE A 324 12.09 -24.00 14.10
CA ILE A 324 11.72 -25.21 13.34
C ILE A 324 12.29 -26.50 13.93
N SER A 325 13.29 -26.44 14.82
CA SER A 325 13.88 -27.61 15.44
C SER A 325 12.91 -28.37 16.36
N LYS A 326 11.81 -27.74 16.74
CA LYS A 326 10.77 -28.34 17.61
C LYS A 326 9.78 -29.22 16.88
N PHE A 327 9.86 -29.29 15.54
CA PHE A 327 8.88 -30.00 14.72
C PHE A 327 9.49 -31.20 14.00
N HIS A 328 8.69 -32.25 13.85
CA HIS A 328 8.96 -33.27 12.87
C HIS A 328 8.47 -32.79 11.51
N ILE A 329 9.40 -32.41 10.63
CA ILE A 329 9.12 -31.89 9.31
C ILE A 329 9.09 -33.05 8.31
N PRO A 330 7.98 -33.25 7.55
CA PRO A 330 7.92 -34.32 6.54
C PRO A 330 8.94 -34.06 5.40
N GLU A 331 9.42 -35.16 4.78
CA GLU A 331 10.48 -35.11 3.76
C GLU A 331 10.11 -34.26 2.52
N ASN A 332 8.82 -34.16 2.20
CA ASN A 332 8.30 -33.36 1.09
C ASN A 332 8.19 -31.86 1.42
N PHE A 333 8.66 -31.40 2.60
CA PHE A 333 8.67 -30.00 2.97
C PHE A 333 10.05 -29.37 2.83
N ILE A 334 10.09 -28.14 2.30
CA ILE A 334 11.22 -27.22 2.37
C ILE A 334 10.79 -26.06 3.27
N VAL A 335 11.32 -26.02 4.49
CA VAL A 335 10.97 -25.00 5.49
C VAL A 335 12.17 -24.09 5.69
N GLN A 336 11.98 -22.80 5.48
CA GLN A 336 12.99 -21.77 5.73
C GLN A 336 12.37 -20.60 6.49
N ASN A 337 13.19 -19.88 7.23
CA ASN A 337 12.75 -18.68 7.96
C ASN A 337 12.22 -17.60 6.99
N TYR A 338 12.89 -17.45 5.85
CA TYR A 338 12.49 -16.55 4.77
C TYR A 338 12.80 -17.20 3.42
N VAL A 339 11.91 -17.03 2.45
CA VAL A 339 12.05 -17.59 1.09
C VAL A 339 11.88 -16.49 0.03
N PRO A 340 12.52 -16.63 -1.15
CA PRO A 340 12.39 -15.65 -2.23
C PRO A 340 11.02 -15.78 -2.90
N GLN A 341 9.97 -15.22 -2.26
CA GLN A 341 8.58 -15.40 -2.66
C GLN A 341 8.34 -15.08 -4.14
N SER A 342 8.87 -13.97 -4.65
CA SER A 342 8.68 -13.55 -6.04
C SER A 342 9.18 -14.58 -7.07
N GLU A 343 10.23 -15.33 -6.73
CA GLU A 343 10.78 -16.37 -7.60
C GLU A 343 10.03 -17.70 -7.44
N ILE A 344 9.70 -18.08 -6.20
CA ILE A 344 9.00 -19.34 -5.89
C ILE A 344 7.60 -19.37 -6.52
N LEU A 345 6.87 -18.24 -6.53
CA LEU A 345 5.50 -18.18 -7.08
C LEU A 345 5.39 -18.59 -8.56
N LYS A 346 6.49 -18.61 -9.29
CA LYS A 346 6.54 -19.11 -10.68
C LYS A 346 6.36 -20.63 -10.79
N TYR A 347 6.55 -21.36 -9.69
CA TYR A 347 6.47 -22.83 -9.62
C TYR A 347 5.23 -23.33 -8.89
N VAL A 348 4.46 -22.42 -8.25
CA VAL A 348 3.41 -22.75 -7.28
C VAL A 348 2.08 -23.00 -7.98
N GLU A 349 1.42 -24.13 -7.69
CA GLU A 349 0.08 -24.45 -8.18
C GLU A 349 -1.03 -24.04 -7.19
N GLY A 350 -0.71 -23.85 -5.91
CA GLY A 350 -1.63 -23.37 -4.89
C GLY A 350 -0.91 -22.88 -3.64
N ALA A 351 -1.52 -21.94 -2.91
CA ALA A 351 -0.89 -21.36 -1.74
C ALA A 351 -1.82 -21.22 -0.53
N ILE A 352 -1.22 -21.14 0.67
CA ILE A 352 -1.90 -20.72 1.90
C ILE A 352 -1.26 -19.41 2.36
N THR A 353 -2.07 -18.41 2.61
CA THR A 353 -1.61 -17.11 3.08
C THR A 353 -2.46 -16.59 4.25
N HIS A 354 -1.87 -15.73 5.08
CA HIS A 354 -2.59 -15.01 6.13
C HIS A 354 -3.52 -13.90 5.60
N GLY A 355 -3.53 -13.64 4.30
CA GLY A 355 -4.34 -12.59 3.71
C GLY A 355 -3.75 -11.17 3.82
N GLY A 356 -2.44 -11.03 4.08
CA GLY A 356 -1.78 -9.71 4.05
C GLY A 356 -1.73 -9.16 2.63
N MET A 357 -1.88 -7.82 2.47
CA MET A 357 -2.03 -7.16 1.17
C MET A 357 -0.95 -7.54 0.16
N ASN A 358 0.33 -7.46 0.55
CA ASN A 358 1.42 -7.75 -0.37
C ASN A 358 1.45 -9.21 -0.83
N SER A 359 1.31 -10.16 0.11
CA SER A 359 1.31 -11.60 -0.23
C SER A 359 0.10 -11.98 -1.09
N THR A 360 -1.08 -11.47 -0.75
CA THR A 360 -2.30 -11.67 -1.53
C THR A 360 -2.16 -11.10 -2.95
N SER A 361 -1.61 -9.90 -3.06
CA SER A 361 -1.36 -9.25 -4.35
C SER A 361 -0.34 -10.01 -5.19
N ASP A 362 0.73 -10.52 -4.59
CA ASP A 362 1.75 -11.32 -5.29
C ASP A 362 1.14 -12.63 -5.83
N LEU A 363 0.31 -13.32 -5.02
CA LEU A 363 -0.39 -14.54 -5.44
C LEU A 363 -1.33 -14.28 -6.62
N ILE A 364 -2.16 -13.26 -6.52
CA ILE A 364 -3.10 -12.87 -7.58
C ILE A 364 -2.36 -12.47 -8.85
N TYR A 365 -1.31 -11.65 -8.74
CA TYR A 365 -0.53 -11.19 -9.89
C TYR A 365 0.10 -12.34 -10.68
N ASN A 366 0.52 -13.42 -9.96
CA ASN A 366 1.08 -14.63 -10.54
C ASN A 366 0.02 -15.69 -10.90
N ASN A 367 -1.27 -15.37 -10.82
CA ASN A 367 -2.39 -16.29 -11.09
C ASN A 367 -2.36 -17.57 -10.22
N VAL A 368 -1.87 -17.49 -8.99
CA VAL A 368 -1.81 -18.61 -8.06
C VAL A 368 -3.12 -18.67 -7.27
N PRO A 369 -3.91 -19.75 -7.34
CA PRO A 369 -5.07 -19.96 -6.48
C PRO A 369 -4.63 -20.19 -5.02
N PHE A 370 -5.42 -19.75 -4.05
CA PHE A 370 -4.98 -19.81 -2.66
C PHE A 370 -6.12 -19.91 -1.64
N VAL A 371 -5.73 -20.35 -0.44
CA VAL A 371 -6.55 -20.36 0.77
C VAL A 371 -6.06 -19.23 1.69
N THR A 372 -6.98 -18.50 2.33
CA THR A 372 -6.64 -17.46 3.31
C THR A 372 -6.96 -17.90 4.74
N ILE A 373 -6.05 -17.60 5.67
CA ILE A 373 -6.19 -17.83 7.11
C ILE A 373 -5.84 -16.53 7.83
N PRO A 374 -6.76 -15.57 7.95
CA PRO A 374 -6.46 -14.29 8.56
C PRO A 374 -6.17 -14.44 10.07
N ILE A 375 -5.07 -13.84 10.51
CA ILE A 375 -4.61 -13.88 11.91
C ILE A 375 -5.03 -12.61 12.64
N GLY A 376 -4.96 -11.44 11.99
CA GLY A 376 -5.32 -10.17 12.61
C GLY A 376 -5.17 -8.97 11.68
N ALA A 377 -5.31 -7.78 12.24
CA ALA A 377 -5.18 -6.49 11.53
C ALA A 377 -6.09 -6.38 10.29
N ASP A 378 -5.56 -5.82 9.20
CA ASP A 378 -6.21 -5.65 7.90
C ASP A 378 -6.48 -6.97 7.15
N GLN A 379 -5.86 -8.08 7.59
CA GLN A 379 -5.94 -9.38 6.91
C GLN A 379 -7.38 -9.91 6.80
N ARG A 380 -8.21 -9.67 7.83
CA ARG A 380 -9.63 -10.08 7.81
C ARG A 380 -10.40 -9.35 6.71
N TYR A 381 -10.15 -8.06 6.56
CA TYR A 381 -10.79 -7.24 5.52
C TYR A 381 -10.34 -7.70 4.12
N ILE A 382 -9.04 -7.91 3.92
CA ILE A 382 -8.48 -8.39 2.65
C ILE A 382 -9.01 -9.79 2.31
N ALA A 383 -9.01 -10.72 3.27
CA ALA A 383 -9.52 -12.07 3.08
C ALA A 383 -11.02 -12.09 2.75
N SER A 384 -11.82 -11.26 3.43
CA SER A 384 -13.25 -11.08 3.10
C SER A 384 -13.41 -10.58 1.67
N ARG A 385 -12.66 -9.54 1.29
CA ARG A 385 -12.74 -8.96 -0.05
C ARG A 385 -12.37 -9.96 -1.15
N VAL A 386 -11.30 -10.72 -0.97
CA VAL A 386 -10.90 -11.76 -1.94
C VAL A 386 -11.92 -12.89 -2.02
N SER A 387 -12.54 -13.23 -0.89
CA SER A 387 -13.62 -14.22 -0.82
C SER A 387 -14.89 -13.73 -1.54
N GLU A 388 -15.29 -12.47 -1.36
CA GLU A 388 -16.39 -11.83 -2.11
C GLU A 388 -16.16 -11.86 -3.62
N LEU A 389 -14.91 -11.68 -4.05
CA LEU A 389 -14.52 -11.78 -5.45
C LEU A 389 -14.44 -13.24 -5.97
N GLY A 390 -14.67 -14.23 -5.09
CA GLY A 390 -14.65 -15.64 -5.42
C GLY A 390 -13.27 -16.26 -5.61
N ALA A 391 -12.19 -15.55 -5.22
CA ALA A 391 -10.82 -15.94 -5.54
C ALA A 391 -10.13 -16.79 -4.46
N THR A 392 -10.76 -17.02 -3.30
CA THR A 392 -10.18 -17.79 -2.19
C THR A 392 -11.24 -18.55 -1.40
N ILE A 393 -10.78 -19.54 -0.63
CA ILE A 393 -11.50 -20.08 0.52
C ILE A 393 -10.89 -19.46 1.77
N CYS A 394 -11.70 -18.72 2.54
CA CYS A 394 -11.29 -18.10 3.80
C CYS A 394 -11.59 -19.04 4.97
N LEU A 395 -10.56 -19.45 5.73
CA LEU A 395 -10.69 -20.33 6.89
C LEU A 395 -10.52 -19.54 8.18
N ASN A 396 -11.32 -19.91 9.20
CA ASN A 396 -11.12 -19.40 10.54
C ASN A 396 -9.99 -20.17 11.24
N LYS A 397 -8.94 -19.47 11.69
CA LYS A 397 -7.76 -20.06 12.34
C LYS A 397 -8.08 -20.97 13.55
N ASP A 398 -9.19 -20.70 14.26
CA ASP A 398 -9.59 -21.42 15.47
C ASP A 398 -10.25 -22.79 15.19
N ASN A 399 -10.68 -23.03 13.94
CA ASN A 399 -11.42 -24.22 13.51
C ASN A 399 -10.72 -25.00 12.41
N ILE A 400 -9.38 -24.88 12.31
CA ILE A 400 -8.60 -25.55 11.26
C ILE A 400 -8.27 -26.99 11.66
N SER A 401 -8.53 -27.93 10.74
CA SER A 401 -8.06 -29.32 10.82
C SER A 401 -7.19 -29.68 9.61
N PRO A 402 -6.33 -30.72 9.69
CA PRO A 402 -5.55 -31.20 8.55
C PRO A 402 -6.44 -31.52 7.33
N GLN A 403 -7.56 -32.20 7.54
CA GLN A 403 -8.50 -32.55 6.48
C GLN A 403 -9.12 -31.31 5.82
N LEU A 404 -9.58 -30.32 6.63
CA LEU A 404 -10.16 -29.09 6.10
C LEU A 404 -9.15 -28.30 5.25
N LEU A 405 -7.88 -28.27 5.64
CA LEU A 405 -6.81 -27.62 4.88
C LEU A 405 -6.56 -28.33 3.55
N SER A 406 -6.38 -29.64 3.58
CA SER A 406 -6.15 -30.47 2.40
C SER A 406 -7.31 -30.36 1.40
N ASP A 407 -8.55 -30.48 1.88
CA ASP A 407 -9.75 -30.36 1.03
C ASP A 407 -9.88 -28.95 0.44
N SER A 408 -9.64 -27.90 1.23
CA SER A 408 -9.70 -26.52 0.76
C SER A 408 -8.64 -26.24 -0.28
N MET A 409 -7.40 -26.72 -0.08
CA MET A 409 -6.32 -26.59 -1.06
C MET A 409 -6.66 -27.32 -2.35
N LYS A 410 -7.12 -28.57 -2.26
CA LYS A 410 -7.56 -29.36 -3.43
C LYS A 410 -8.64 -28.59 -4.22
N ARG A 411 -9.63 -28.03 -3.53
CA ARG A 411 -10.71 -27.27 -4.17
C ARG A 411 -10.21 -26.01 -4.88
N VAL A 412 -9.36 -25.19 -4.26
CA VAL A 412 -8.87 -23.98 -4.93
C VAL A 412 -7.99 -24.29 -6.14
N ILE A 413 -7.28 -25.42 -6.15
CA ILE A 413 -6.45 -25.86 -7.28
C ILE A 413 -7.32 -26.43 -8.40
N THR A 414 -8.35 -27.24 -8.08
CA THR A 414 -9.10 -28.04 -9.07
C THR A 414 -10.39 -27.41 -9.56
N GLU A 415 -11.09 -26.62 -8.71
CA GLU A 415 -12.32 -25.95 -9.09
C GLU A 415 -12.02 -24.69 -9.93
N ARG A 416 -12.37 -24.72 -11.21
CA ARG A 416 -12.07 -23.69 -12.22
C ARG A 416 -12.46 -22.27 -11.78
N LYS A 417 -13.55 -22.11 -11.02
CA LYS A 417 -14.06 -20.80 -10.57
C LYS A 417 -13.04 -19.96 -9.79
N TYR A 418 -12.19 -20.61 -8.95
CA TYR A 418 -11.16 -19.89 -8.17
C TYR A 418 -10.07 -19.35 -9.08
N ARG A 419 -9.62 -20.15 -10.04
CA ARG A 419 -8.61 -19.74 -11.03
C ARG A 419 -9.12 -18.58 -11.90
N GLU A 420 -10.36 -18.67 -12.40
CA GLU A 420 -11.00 -17.61 -13.19
C GLU A 420 -11.14 -16.29 -12.39
N ALA A 421 -11.53 -16.39 -11.12
CA ALA A 421 -11.63 -15.22 -10.25
C ALA A 421 -10.28 -14.58 -10.00
N VAL A 422 -9.24 -15.37 -9.69
CA VAL A 422 -7.85 -14.88 -9.53
C VAL A 422 -7.37 -14.21 -10.81
N GLU A 423 -7.58 -14.84 -11.99
CA GLU A 423 -7.17 -14.30 -13.28
C GLU A 423 -7.85 -12.96 -13.59
N LYS A 424 -9.15 -12.84 -13.32
CA LYS A 424 -9.90 -11.59 -13.50
C LYS A 424 -9.28 -10.44 -12.69
N ILE A 425 -8.92 -10.69 -11.42
CA ILE A 425 -8.29 -9.69 -10.58
C ILE A 425 -6.86 -9.41 -11.09
N SER A 426 -6.11 -10.44 -11.48
CA SER A 426 -4.75 -10.32 -12.02
C SER A 426 -4.71 -9.43 -13.26
N ILE A 427 -5.67 -9.58 -14.17
CA ILE A 427 -5.80 -8.70 -15.34
C ILE A 427 -5.98 -7.25 -14.89
N SER A 428 -6.90 -7.00 -13.95
CA SER A 428 -7.12 -5.64 -13.44
C SER A 428 -5.88 -5.03 -12.77
N PHE A 429 -5.06 -5.85 -12.13
CA PHE A 429 -3.79 -5.44 -11.53
C PHE A 429 -2.76 -5.05 -12.60
N LYS A 430 -2.66 -5.83 -13.67
CA LYS A 430 -1.73 -5.59 -14.78
C LYS A 430 -2.12 -4.37 -15.61
N ASP A 431 -3.43 -4.17 -15.82
CA ASP A 431 -3.98 -3.05 -16.58
C ASP A 431 -3.91 -1.72 -15.81
N ALA A 432 -3.72 -1.75 -14.50
CA ALA A 432 -3.63 -0.55 -13.68
C ALA A 432 -2.41 0.34 -13.97
N GLY A 433 -1.39 -0.16 -14.69
CA GLY A 433 -0.29 0.63 -15.25
C GLY A 433 0.98 0.74 -14.42
N GLY A 434 0.99 0.22 -13.18
CA GLY A 434 2.18 0.10 -12.33
C GLY A 434 2.85 1.42 -11.98
N TYR A 435 4.11 1.33 -11.55
CA TYR A 435 4.92 2.50 -11.20
C TYR A 435 5.12 3.47 -12.37
N LYS A 436 5.08 2.99 -13.62
CA LYS A 436 5.16 3.87 -14.79
C LYS A 436 4.03 4.90 -14.79
N LYS A 437 2.81 4.47 -14.49
CA LYS A 437 1.65 5.36 -14.38
C LYS A 437 1.82 6.33 -13.21
N ALA A 438 2.28 5.85 -12.04
CA ALA A 438 2.55 6.71 -10.89
C ALA A 438 3.56 7.81 -11.21
N LEU A 439 4.67 7.47 -11.84
CA LEU A 439 5.73 8.42 -12.23
C LEU A 439 5.23 9.47 -13.24
N MET A 440 4.35 9.07 -14.16
CA MET A 440 3.72 10.02 -15.09
C MET A 440 2.81 11.02 -14.36
N GLU A 441 2.02 10.56 -13.39
CA GLU A 441 1.14 11.46 -12.61
C GLU A 441 1.95 12.35 -11.65
N ILE A 442 3.04 11.84 -11.06
CA ILE A 442 3.97 12.67 -10.27
C ILE A 442 4.61 13.75 -11.14
N SER A 443 5.00 13.44 -12.38
CA SER A 443 5.52 14.48 -13.30
C SER A 443 4.47 15.57 -13.59
N LYS A 444 3.19 15.21 -13.75
CA LYS A 444 2.11 16.19 -13.89
C LYS A 444 1.91 17.03 -12.62
N PHE A 445 1.96 16.37 -11.46
CA PHE A 445 1.90 17.02 -10.15
C PHE A 445 3.03 18.05 -9.99
N LYS A 446 4.27 17.71 -10.36
CA LYS A 446 5.40 18.62 -10.32
C LYS A 446 5.17 19.87 -11.20
N ILE A 447 4.64 19.69 -12.42
CA ILE A 447 4.32 20.78 -13.33
C ILE A 447 3.24 21.70 -12.72
N LEU A 448 2.18 21.13 -12.12
CA LEU A 448 1.12 21.89 -11.47
C LEU A 448 1.64 22.77 -10.34
N HIS A 449 2.59 22.28 -9.59
CA HIS A 449 3.21 22.99 -8.46
C HIS A 449 4.46 23.80 -8.84
N SER A 450 4.73 23.98 -10.14
CA SER A 450 5.89 24.76 -10.63
C SER A 450 7.25 24.24 -10.13
N ILE A 451 7.36 22.94 -9.91
CA ILE A 451 8.60 22.27 -9.49
C ILE A 451 9.48 21.97 -10.71
N GLU A 452 8.88 21.68 -11.86
CA GLU A 452 9.51 21.44 -13.16
C GLU A 452 9.06 22.46 -14.21
#